data_3d8f0b8a3a478bd1062ab05da7a0776c
#
_entry.id   3d8f0b8a3a478bd1062ab05da7a0776c
#
_cell.length_a   1.000
_cell.length_b   1.000
_cell.length_c   1.000
_cell.angle_alpha   90.00
_cell.angle_beta   90.00
_cell.angle_gamma   90.00
#
_symmetry.space_group_name_H-M   'P 1'
#
loop_
_entity.id
_entity.type
_entity.pdbx_description
1 polymer ?
#
loop_
_entity_poly.entity_id
_entity_poly.type
_entity_poly.pdbx_seq_one_letter_code
_entity_poly.pdbx_strand_id
1 'polypeptide(L)'
;MSREEVKTEVLVVGGGAVGVSVARYFALADRQVILIDSETTPGSVNSARNSGVIHAGLYYANSPIKEKLCIRGKHLLYDYCREKNIPFQQLGKLVVAQAGEEPLLNRIFERAAANEVPARLLSREEIKSACPDLSCVAALESPSTGIVDTRSLMQSLVTDFEAAGGLLHCRARVLRIDTSADLVQAELEDGTRVTADIVINSAGLSALSLVPSGVEHGYENFFLKGSYFSYASRVPFKTLVYPLPSQGGLGIHLTLDLAGGARFGPDASAISTLDFAVRPEDGPKFGAAIKQYWPECDVNKLSPDYAGIRPKLRRTGSIVDDFVFLQSHASDGSKVISLLGMDSPGLTSCLAIAEQVFEMT
;
A
#
# COMPACT_ATOMS: atom_id res chain seq x y z
N MET A 1 25.73 -5.80 31.73
CA MET A 1 25.46 -6.76 30.65
C MET A 1 26.18 -6.27 29.41
N SER A 2 27.02 -7.08 28.77
CA SER A 2 27.62 -6.72 27.48
C SER A 2 26.48 -6.54 26.48
N ARG A 3 26.41 -5.38 25.80
CA ARG A 3 25.47 -5.18 24.71
C ARG A 3 25.87 -6.11 23.57
N GLU A 4 24.90 -6.83 23.04
CA GLU A 4 25.14 -7.70 21.88
C GLU A 4 25.31 -6.82 20.64
N GLU A 5 26.41 -7.02 19.91
CA GLU A 5 26.67 -6.34 18.65
C GLU A 5 26.55 -7.35 17.52
N VAL A 6 25.69 -7.02 16.56
CA VAL A 6 25.45 -7.81 15.35
C VAL A 6 25.87 -6.99 14.14
N LYS A 7 26.52 -7.62 13.16
CA LYS A 7 26.91 -6.98 11.91
C LYS A 7 26.28 -7.69 10.72
N THR A 8 25.83 -6.92 9.74
CA THR A 8 25.29 -7.42 8.46
C THR A 8 25.64 -6.45 7.33
N GLU A 9 25.55 -6.87 6.08
CA GLU A 9 25.63 -5.96 4.94
C GLU A 9 24.39 -5.09 4.81
N VAL A 10 23.20 -5.69 4.93
CA VAL A 10 21.92 -5.01 4.76
C VAL A 10 21.03 -5.28 5.95
N LEU A 11 20.53 -4.22 6.56
CA LEU A 11 19.49 -4.28 7.58
C LEU A 11 18.20 -3.69 7.02
N VAL A 12 17.11 -4.45 7.03
CA VAL A 12 15.77 -3.95 6.68
C VAL A 12 14.94 -3.84 7.95
N VAL A 13 14.37 -2.68 8.21
CA VAL A 13 13.54 -2.39 9.39
C VAL A 13 12.08 -2.28 8.97
N GLY A 14 11.25 -3.22 9.43
CA GLY A 14 9.82 -3.31 9.13
C GLY A 14 9.50 -4.38 8.08
N GLY A 15 8.79 -5.43 8.53
CA GLY A 15 8.40 -6.63 7.76
C GLY A 15 7.06 -6.49 7.03
N GLY A 16 6.64 -5.29 6.64
CA GLY A 16 5.50 -5.10 5.73
C GLY A 16 5.80 -5.55 4.30
N ALA A 17 4.80 -5.50 3.41
CA ALA A 17 4.96 -5.94 2.02
C ALA A 17 6.16 -5.28 1.31
N VAL A 18 6.39 -4.00 1.55
CA VAL A 18 7.53 -3.27 0.99
C VAL A 18 8.85 -3.79 1.57
N GLY A 19 8.96 -3.86 2.91
CA GLY A 19 10.21 -4.27 3.55
C GLY A 19 10.60 -5.71 3.23
N VAL A 20 9.64 -6.65 3.25
CA VAL A 20 9.90 -8.05 2.88
C VAL A 20 10.31 -8.16 1.40
N SER A 21 9.68 -7.38 0.50
CA SER A 21 10.06 -7.36 -0.92
C SER A 21 11.48 -6.84 -1.12
N VAL A 22 11.86 -5.78 -0.39
CA VAL A 22 13.23 -5.23 -0.42
C VAL A 22 14.22 -6.26 0.13
N ALA A 23 13.97 -6.80 1.33
CA ALA A 23 14.84 -7.80 1.95
C ALA A 23 15.05 -9.02 1.04
N ARG A 24 13.95 -9.53 0.45
CA ARG A 24 13.98 -10.61 -0.53
C ARG A 24 14.86 -10.27 -1.74
N TYR A 25 14.72 -9.07 -2.28
CA TYR A 25 15.47 -8.67 -3.48
C TYR A 25 16.98 -8.67 -3.22
N PHE A 26 17.41 -8.10 -2.09
CA PHE A 26 18.82 -8.10 -1.68
C PHE A 26 19.34 -9.51 -1.39
N ALA A 27 18.57 -10.37 -0.71
CA ALA A 27 18.97 -11.74 -0.43
C ALA A 27 19.12 -12.57 -1.72
N LEU A 28 18.21 -12.40 -2.70
CA LEU A 28 18.33 -13.02 -4.03
C LEU A 28 19.51 -12.50 -4.87
N ALA A 29 20.08 -11.34 -4.49
CA ALA A 29 21.31 -10.80 -5.06
C ALA A 29 22.56 -11.18 -4.21
N ASP A 30 22.48 -12.28 -3.46
CA ASP A 30 23.55 -12.86 -2.64
C ASP A 30 24.10 -11.92 -1.55
N ARG A 31 23.29 -10.94 -1.05
CA ARG A 31 23.69 -10.06 0.06
C ARG A 31 23.29 -10.68 1.39
N GLN A 32 24.11 -10.44 2.43
CA GLN A 32 23.72 -10.77 3.80
C GLN A 32 22.64 -9.81 4.30
N VAL A 33 21.44 -10.30 4.55
CA VAL A 33 20.29 -9.47 4.94
C VAL A 33 19.69 -9.93 6.25
N ILE A 34 19.51 -8.98 7.18
CA ILE A 34 18.68 -9.16 8.37
C ILE A 34 17.43 -8.29 8.20
N LEU A 35 16.25 -8.90 8.34
CA LEU A 35 14.96 -8.22 8.39
C LEU A 35 14.43 -8.23 9.82
N ILE A 36 14.20 -7.05 10.39
CA ILE A 36 13.66 -6.90 11.74
C ILE A 36 12.23 -6.36 11.68
N ASP A 37 11.32 -6.99 12.44
CA ASP A 37 9.95 -6.51 12.63
C ASP A 37 9.56 -6.49 14.12
N SER A 38 8.85 -5.45 14.53
CA SER A 38 8.30 -5.33 15.89
C SER A 38 7.17 -6.31 16.18
N GLU A 39 6.50 -6.78 15.14
CA GLU A 39 5.36 -7.69 15.24
C GLU A 39 5.81 -9.16 15.34
N THR A 40 4.87 -10.01 15.72
CA THR A 40 5.09 -11.46 15.77
C THR A 40 5.13 -12.11 14.40
N THR A 41 4.50 -11.45 13.42
CA THR A 41 4.35 -11.98 12.06
C THR A 41 4.48 -10.83 11.07
N PRO A 42 5.36 -10.94 10.06
CA PRO A 42 5.47 -9.95 9.01
C PRO A 42 4.13 -9.67 8.33
N GLY A 43 3.90 -8.40 8.01
CA GLY A 43 2.70 -7.98 7.30
C GLY A 43 1.43 -7.84 8.15
N SER A 44 1.48 -8.06 9.47
CA SER A 44 0.28 -8.06 10.32
C SER A 44 -0.37 -6.69 10.57
N VAL A 45 0.31 -5.58 10.26
CA VAL A 45 -0.24 -4.23 10.39
C VAL A 45 -0.94 -3.81 9.09
N ASN A 46 -0.44 -2.84 8.36
CA ASN A 46 -1.11 -2.28 7.16
C ASN A 46 -1.16 -3.26 5.98
N SER A 47 -0.18 -4.16 5.85
CA SER A 47 -0.17 -5.16 4.78
C SER A 47 -1.30 -6.20 4.90
N ALA A 48 -1.85 -6.40 6.11
CA ALA A 48 -3.05 -7.21 6.34
C ALA A 48 -4.35 -6.37 6.34
N ARG A 49 -4.26 -5.04 6.29
CA ARG A 49 -5.40 -4.12 6.43
C ARG A 49 -5.55 -3.22 5.21
N ASN A 50 -5.68 -3.82 4.05
CA ASN A 50 -5.84 -3.16 2.76
C ASN A 50 -6.90 -3.86 1.91
N SER A 51 -7.20 -3.31 0.74
CA SER A 51 -8.24 -3.87 -0.15
C SER A 51 -7.78 -5.10 -0.94
N GLY A 52 -6.53 -5.52 -0.88
CA GLY A 52 -5.97 -6.59 -1.71
C GLY A 52 -5.96 -6.29 -3.21
N VAL A 53 -6.10 -5.03 -3.61
CA VAL A 53 -6.22 -4.63 -5.02
C VAL A 53 -4.86 -4.49 -5.68
N ILE A 54 -4.72 -5.12 -6.85
CA ILE A 54 -3.64 -4.88 -7.80
C ILE A 54 -4.07 -3.71 -8.68
N HIS A 55 -3.53 -2.52 -8.40
CA HIS A 55 -3.90 -1.29 -9.09
C HIS A 55 -3.30 -1.20 -10.51
N ALA A 56 -4.05 -0.58 -11.43
CA ALA A 56 -3.58 -0.41 -12.81
C ALA A 56 -2.64 0.80 -13.01
N GLY A 57 -2.66 1.79 -12.12
CA GLY A 57 -1.87 3.02 -12.26
C GLY A 57 -2.66 4.23 -12.82
N LEU A 58 -3.96 4.35 -12.53
CA LEU A 58 -4.84 5.36 -13.15
C LEU A 58 -4.85 6.75 -12.48
N TYR A 59 -4.53 6.85 -11.17
CA TYR A 59 -4.92 8.02 -10.37
C TYR A 59 -3.78 8.94 -9.94
N TYR A 60 -2.55 8.70 -10.37
CA TYR A 60 -1.35 9.30 -9.77
C TYR A 60 -0.83 10.53 -10.52
N ALA A 61 -1.75 11.41 -11.00
CA ALA A 61 -1.41 12.58 -11.81
C ALA A 61 -0.33 13.51 -11.22
N ASN A 62 -0.32 13.65 -9.89
CA ASN A 62 0.60 14.51 -9.16
C ASN A 62 1.63 13.72 -8.35
N SER A 63 1.78 12.42 -8.62
CA SER A 63 2.60 11.49 -7.85
C SER A 63 3.39 10.58 -8.79
N PRO A 64 4.40 11.14 -9.51
CA PRO A 64 5.08 10.45 -10.60
C PRO A 64 5.82 9.18 -10.14
N ILE A 65 6.31 9.15 -8.91
CA ILE A 65 6.98 7.97 -8.37
C ILE A 65 5.96 6.84 -8.14
N LYS A 66 4.82 7.14 -7.51
CA LYS A 66 3.72 6.18 -7.33
C LYS A 66 3.22 5.65 -8.66
N GLU A 67 3.08 6.52 -9.65
CA GLU A 67 2.61 6.14 -10.99
C GLU A 67 3.56 5.14 -11.65
N LYS A 68 4.84 5.51 -11.76
CA LYS A 68 5.90 4.65 -12.33
C LYS A 68 5.96 3.30 -11.62
N LEU A 69 6.05 3.32 -10.29
CA LEU A 69 6.21 2.11 -9.49
C LEU A 69 4.93 1.26 -9.43
N CYS A 70 3.74 1.87 -9.54
CA CYS A 70 2.49 1.12 -9.62
C CYS A 70 2.35 0.38 -10.94
N ILE A 71 2.64 1.03 -12.06
CA ILE A 71 2.56 0.42 -13.40
C ILE A 71 3.57 -0.73 -13.51
N ARG A 72 4.83 -0.50 -13.14
CA ARG A 72 5.88 -1.53 -13.11
C ARG A 72 5.53 -2.66 -12.14
N GLY A 73 5.14 -2.30 -10.92
CA GLY A 73 4.83 -3.24 -9.83
C GLY A 73 3.64 -4.14 -10.14
N LYS A 74 2.63 -3.62 -10.85
CA LYS A 74 1.50 -4.43 -11.33
C LYS A 74 1.97 -5.62 -12.16
N HIS A 75 2.86 -5.41 -13.11
CA HIS A 75 3.38 -6.48 -13.97
C HIS A 75 4.18 -7.48 -13.15
N LEU A 76 5.14 -7.01 -12.36
CA LEU A 76 5.94 -7.85 -11.49
C LEU A 76 5.08 -8.68 -10.52
N LEU A 77 4.03 -8.07 -9.95
CA LEU A 77 3.18 -8.75 -8.98
C LEU A 77 2.32 -9.84 -9.62
N TYR A 78 1.76 -9.60 -10.81
CA TYR A 78 1.04 -10.64 -11.54
C TYR A 78 1.96 -11.79 -11.95
N ASP A 79 3.19 -11.49 -12.43
CA ASP A 79 4.16 -12.52 -12.81
C ASP A 79 4.59 -13.34 -11.60
N TYR A 80 4.87 -12.68 -10.47
CA TYR A 80 5.19 -13.33 -9.21
C TYR A 80 4.05 -14.22 -8.70
N CYS A 81 2.81 -13.74 -8.76
CA CYS A 81 1.64 -14.53 -8.38
C CYS A 81 1.49 -15.79 -9.23
N ARG A 82 1.74 -15.72 -10.56
CA ARG A 82 1.70 -16.88 -11.44
C ARG A 82 2.82 -17.88 -11.13
N GLU A 83 4.05 -17.38 -10.97
CA GLU A 83 5.23 -18.19 -10.66
C GLU A 83 5.06 -18.96 -9.34
N LYS A 84 4.56 -18.27 -8.31
CA LYS A 84 4.43 -18.83 -6.95
C LYS A 84 3.07 -19.47 -6.66
N ASN A 85 2.17 -19.54 -7.64
CA ASN A 85 0.80 -20.03 -7.48
C ASN A 85 0.03 -19.30 -6.37
N ILE A 86 0.26 -18.00 -6.21
CA ILE A 86 -0.48 -17.16 -5.26
C ILE A 86 -1.85 -16.88 -5.86
N PRO A 87 -2.96 -17.09 -5.11
CA PRO A 87 -4.30 -16.82 -5.61
C PRO A 87 -4.49 -15.34 -5.95
N PHE A 88 -4.94 -15.06 -7.17
CA PHE A 88 -5.33 -13.73 -7.63
C PHE A 88 -6.44 -13.84 -8.68
N GLN A 89 -7.17 -12.75 -8.90
CA GLN A 89 -8.12 -12.62 -10.00
C GLN A 89 -8.01 -11.25 -10.65
N GLN A 90 -7.97 -11.22 -11.97
CA GLN A 90 -7.99 -9.99 -12.76
C GLN A 90 -9.45 -9.65 -13.09
N LEU A 91 -10.18 -9.10 -12.10
CA LEU A 91 -11.61 -8.82 -12.19
C LEU A 91 -11.94 -7.58 -13.02
N GLY A 92 -10.95 -6.75 -13.30
CA GLY A 92 -11.20 -5.42 -13.81
C GLY A 92 -11.76 -4.46 -12.76
N LYS A 93 -11.95 -3.22 -13.16
CA LYS A 93 -12.52 -2.16 -12.34
C LYS A 93 -13.31 -1.20 -13.20
N LEU A 94 -14.48 -0.79 -12.75
CA LEU A 94 -15.23 0.34 -13.28
C LEU A 94 -14.98 1.58 -12.42
N VAL A 95 -14.45 2.63 -13.03
CA VAL A 95 -14.44 3.97 -12.43
C VAL A 95 -15.70 4.67 -12.91
N VAL A 96 -16.57 5.02 -11.96
CA VAL A 96 -17.90 5.54 -12.29
C VAL A 96 -18.02 7.03 -11.99
N ALA A 97 -18.65 7.76 -12.90
CA ALA A 97 -18.88 9.20 -12.82
C ALA A 97 -20.37 9.49 -12.66
N GLN A 98 -20.69 10.42 -11.76
CA GLN A 98 -21.99 11.04 -11.66
C GLN A 98 -22.09 12.26 -12.58
N ALA A 99 -23.29 12.84 -12.72
CA ALA A 99 -23.50 14.00 -13.58
C ALA A 99 -22.58 15.17 -13.23
N GLY A 100 -21.84 15.67 -14.21
CA GLY A 100 -20.86 16.75 -14.07
C GLY A 100 -19.43 16.28 -13.73
N GLU A 101 -19.21 14.98 -13.52
CA GLU A 101 -17.90 14.40 -13.22
C GLU A 101 -17.18 13.87 -14.47
N GLU A 102 -17.86 13.81 -15.64
CA GLU A 102 -17.32 13.27 -16.89
C GLU A 102 -15.99 13.90 -17.31
N PRO A 103 -15.75 15.22 -17.11
CA PRO A 103 -14.45 15.82 -17.44
C PRO A 103 -13.28 15.24 -16.63
N LEU A 104 -13.53 14.83 -15.37
CA LEU A 104 -12.51 14.17 -14.55
C LEU A 104 -12.25 12.75 -15.06
N LEU A 105 -13.31 12.02 -15.43
CA LEU A 105 -13.18 10.67 -15.98
C LEU A 105 -12.37 10.69 -17.29
N ASN A 106 -12.62 11.66 -18.17
CA ASN A 106 -11.89 11.84 -19.42
C ASN A 106 -10.39 12.11 -19.18
N ARG A 107 -10.05 12.97 -18.21
CA ARG A 107 -8.63 13.20 -17.84
C ARG A 107 -7.94 11.93 -17.35
N ILE A 108 -8.65 11.07 -16.59
CA ILE A 108 -8.12 9.77 -16.15
C ILE A 108 -7.89 8.86 -17.35
N PHE A 109 -8.80 8.86 -18.33
CA PHE A 109 -8.67 8.08 -19.56
C PHE A 109 -7.48 8.55 -20.42
N GLU A 110 -7.35 9.85 -20.64
CA GLU A 110 -6.22 10.44 -21.38
C GLU A 110 -4.88 10.10 -20.73
N ARG A 111 -4.82 10.16 -19.41
CA ARG A 111 -3.61 9.79 -18.66
C ARG A 111 -3.31 8.30 -18.75
N ALA A 112 -4.33 7.46 -18.66
CA ALA A 112 -4.16 6.01 -18.86
C ALA A 112 -3.57 5.71 -20.22
N ALA A 113 -4.05 6.38 -21.29
CA ALA A 113 -3.52 6.25 -22.65
C ALA A 113 -2.07 6.73 -22.75
N ALA A 114 -1.73 7.89 -22.15
CA ALA A 114 -0.37 8.41 -22.11
C ALA A 114 0.64 7.47 -21.41
N ASN A 115 0.17 6.69 -20.45
CA ASN A 115 0.96 5.73 -19.67
C ASN A 115 0.85 4.28 -20.20
N GLU A 116 0.25 4.09 -21.36
CA GLU A 116 0.01 2.77 -21.96
C GLU A 116 -0.75 1.80 -21.03
N VAL A 117 -1.57 2.35 -20.12
CA VAL A 117 -2.43 1.57 -19.23
C VAL A 117 -3.74 1.27 -19.94
N PRO A 118 -4.11 -0.01 -20.17
CA PRO A 118 -5.35 -0.36 -20.82
C PRO A 118 -6.57 0.21 -20.07
N ALA A 119 -7.36 1.03 -20.76
CA ALA A 119 -8.59 1.61 -20.25
C ALA A 119 -9.56 1.87 -21.40
N ARG A 120 -10.88 1.86 -21.13
CA ARG A 120 -11.92 2.10 -22.13
C ARG A 120 -13.08 2.87 -21.51
N LEU A 121 -13.53 3.92 -22.18
CA LEU A 121 -14.76 4.58 -21.81
C LEU A 121 -15.96 3.73 -22.30
N LEU A 122 -16.93 3.54 -21.42
CA LEU A 122 -18.13 2.77 -21.70
C LEU A 122 -19.29 3.69 -22.07
N SER A 123 -20.07 3.30 -23.11
CA SER A 123 -21.34 3.94 -23.42
C SER A 123 -22.40 3.57 -22.36
N ARG A 124 -23.50 4.34 -22.32
CA ARG A 124 -24.61 4.05 -21.40
C ARG A 124 -25.24 2.68 -21.65
N GLU A 125 -25.32 2.26 -22.92
CA GLU A 125 -25.85 0.96 -23.32
C GLU A 125 -24.95 -0.17 -22.81
N GLU A 126 -23.62 -0.01 -22.93
CA GLU A 126 -22.65 -0.97 -22.42
C GLU A 126 -22.73 -1.07 -20.89
N ILE A 127 -22.80 0.06 -20.19
CA ILE A 127 -22.94 0.07 -18.71
C ILE A 127 -24.22 -0.65 -18.31
N LYS A 128 -25.36 -0.30 -18.92
CA LYS A 128 -26.67 -0.90 -18.62
C LYS A 128 -26.69 -2.41 -18.91
N SER A 129 -26.03 -2.84 -19.96
CA SER A 129 -25.91 -4.26 -20.33
C SER A 129 -25.02 -5.05 -19.38
N ALA A 130 -23.85 -4.48 -19.03
CA ALA A 130 -22.85 -5.16 -18.18
C ALA A 130 -23.18 -5.11 -16.69
N CYS A 131 -23.76 -4.00 -16.23
CA CYS A 131 -24.03 -3.73 -14.81
C CYS A 131 -25.38 -2.99 -14.66
N PRO A 132 -26.54 -3.66 -14.85
CA PRO A 132 -27.87 -3.02 -14.83
C PRO A 132 -28.20 -2.33 -13.49
N ASP A 133 -27.64 -2.81 -12.39
CA ASP A 133 -27.83 -2.25 -11.05
C ASP A 133 -26.94 -1.03 -10.76
N LEU A 134 -26.03 -0.68 -11.68
CA LEU A 134 -25.11 0.42 -11.52
C LEU A 134 -25.75 1.75 -11.93
N SER A 135 -25.80 2.72 -11.02
CA SER A 135 -26.27 4.08 -11.25
C SER A 135 -25.09 5.01 -11.50
N CYS A 136 -24.88 5.38 -12.75
CA CYS A 136 -23.87 6.39 -13.15
C CYS A 136 -24.21 6.94 -14.53
N VAL A 137 -23.59 8.07 -14.91
CA VAL A 137 -23.78 8.68 -16.24
C VAL A 137 -22.68 8.28 -17.22
N ALA A 138 -21.51 7.94 -16.71
CA ALA A 138 -20.37 7.47 -17.50
C ALA A 138 -19.51 6.53 -16.65
N ALA A 139 -18.76 5.66 -17.30
CA ALA A 139 -17.81 4.77 -16.64
C ALA A 139 -16.54 4.58 -17.49
N LEU A 140 -15.43 4.34 -16.81
CA LEU A 140 -14.17 3.92 -17.41
C LEU A 140 -13.84 2.50 -16.92
N GLU A 141 -13.68 1.59 -17.84
CA GLU A 141 -13.23 0.24 -17.58
C GLU A 141 -11.71 0.16 -17.53
N SER A 142 -11.17 -0.46 -16.49
CA SER A 142 -9.75 -0.76 -16.31
C SER A 142 -9.57 -2.28 -16.23
N PRO A 143 -9.32 -2.97 -17.33
CA PRO A 143 -9.32 -4.43 -17.39
C PRO A 143 -8.10 -5.05 -16.67
N SER A 144 -7.01 -4.30 -16.49
CA SER A 144 -5.78 -4.79 -15.85
C SER A 144 -5.78 -4.69 -14.32
N THR A 145 -6.84 -4.14 -13.72
CA THR A 145 -7.01 -4.14 -12.26
C THR A 145 -7.43 -5.54 -11.78
N GLY A 146 -6.91 -5.95 -10.63
CA GLY A 146 -7.28 -7.23 -10.03
C GLY A 146 -7.21 -7.22 -8.51
N ILE A 147 -7.35 -8.40 -7.93
CA ILE A 147 -7.21 -8.65 -6.49
C ILE A 147 -6.24 -9.81 -6.26
N VAL A 148 -5.59 -9.81 -5.11
CA VAL A 148 -4.63 -10.84 -4.69
C VAL A 148 -4.91 -11.27 -3.26
N ASP A 149 -4.67 -12.54 -2.95
CA ASP A 149 -4.57 -12.99 -1.56
C ASP A 149 -3.30 -12.42 -0.92
N THR A 150 -3.50 -11.35 -0.15
CA THR A 150 -2.38 -10.64 0.50
C THR A 150 -1.67 -11.50 1.54
N ARG A 151 -2.36 -12.45 2.16
CA ARG A 151 -1.76 -13.37 3.14
C ARG A 151 -0.81 -14.35 2.45
N SER A 152 -1.26 -15.00 1.38
CA SER A 152 -0.44 -15.91 0.58
C SER A 152 0.73 -15.17 -0.07
N LEU A 153 0.52 -13.93 -0.52
CA LEU A 153 1.59 -13.07 -1.04
C LEU A 153 2.67 -12.83 0.01
N MET A 154 2.29 -12.38 1.20
CA MET A 154 3.24 -12.12 2.28
C MET A 154 4.00 -13.38 2.70
N GLN A 155 3.31 -14.51 2.82
CA GLN A 155 3.93 -15.79 3.15
C GLN A 155 4.95 -16.22 2.09
N SER A 156 4.61 -16.09 0.81
CA SER A 156 5.51 -16.43 -0.29
C SER A 156 6.75 -15.54 -0.31
N LEU A 157 6.59 -14.22 -0.11
CA LEU A 157 7.71 -13.28 -0.06
C LEU A 157 8.67 -13.59 1.09
N VAL A 158 8.15 -13.92 2.28
CA VAL A 158 8.95 -14.31 3.45
C VAL A 158 9.67 -15.64 3.17
N THR A 159 8.97 -16.63 2.64
CA THR A 159 9.56 -17.94 2.31
C THR A 159 10.71 -17.79 1.29
N ASP A 160 10.54 -16.98 0.25
CA ASP A 160 11.61 -16.73 -0.72
C ASP A 160 12.80 -16.01 -0.08
N PHE A 161 12.54 -15.04 0.82
CA PHE A 161 13.58 -14.32 1.55
C PHE A 161 14.44 -15.27 2.40
N GLU A 162 13.79 -16.13 3.19
CA GLU A 162 14.48 -17.09 4.05
C GLU A 162 15.20 -18.18 3.22
N ALA A 163 14.57 -18.66 2.14
CA ALA A 163 15.19 -19.61 1.22
C ALA A 163 16.44 -19.05 0.51
N ALA A 164 16.52 -17.74 0.32
CA ALA A 164 17.69 -17.04 -0.20
C ALA A 164 18.76 -16.75 0.88
N GLY A 165 18.60 -17.29 2.10
CA GLY A 165 19.56 -17.13 3.20
C GLY A 165 19.34 -15.87 4.05
N GLY A 166 18.27 -15.15 3.86
CA GLY A 166 17.91 -14.00 4.69
C GLY A 166 17.51 -14.39 6.12
N LEU A 167 17.85 -13.57 7.10
CA LEU A 167 17.52 -13.78 8.50
C LEU A 167 16.35 -12.89 8.93
N LEU A 168 15.23 -13.51 9.32
CA LEU A 168 14.06 -12.83 9.86
C LEU A 168 14.08 -12.80 11.39
N HIS A 169 13.99 -11.60 11.97
CA HIS A 169 13.90 -11.41 13.41
C HIS A 169 12.64 -10.63 13.79
N CYS A 170 11.63 -11.33 14.25
CA CYS A 170 10.34 -10.77 14.71
C CYS A 170 10.37 -10.46 16.22
N ARG A 171 9.36 -9.68 16.67
CA ARG A 171 9.23 -9.20 18.07
C ARG A 171 10.45 -8.36 18.49
N ALA A 172 11.05 -7.67 17.56
CA ALA A 172 12.24 -6.85 17.78
C ALA A 172 11.94 -5.42 17.28
N ARG A 173 11.85 -4.51 18.21
CA ARG A 173 11.57 -3.11 17.92
C ARG A 173 12.85 -2.32 17.81
N VAL A 174 13.07 -1.70 16.65
CA VAL A 174 14.11 -0.71 16.46
C VAL A 174 13.61 0.62 17.05
N LEU A 175 14.40 1.18 17.96
CA LEU A 175 14.10 2.45 18.63
C LEU A 175 14.65 3.65 17.87
N ARG A 176 15.85 3.49 17.28
CA ARG A 176 16.51 4.55 16.51
C ARG A 176 17.49 3.97 15.50
N ILE A 177 17.74 4.75 14.46
CA ILE A 177 18.80 4.54 13.49
C ILE A 177 19.74 5.76 13.59
N ASP A 178 21.03 5.53 13.71
CA ASP A 178 22.04 6.54 13.96
C ASP A 178 23.10 6.51 12.85
N THR A 179 23.46 7.68 12.34
CA THR A 179 24.51 7.91 11.34
C THR A 179 25.60 8.85 11.85
N SER A 180 25.59 9.19 13.15
CA SER A 180 26.56 10.12 13.76
C SER A 180 27.91 9.48 14.04
N ALA A 181 27.96 8.15 14.14
CA ALA A 181 29.18 7.37 14.20
C ALA A 181 29.74 7.13 12.79
N ASP A 182 30.92 6.50 12.71
CA ASP A 182 31.55 6.13 11.43
C ASP A 182 30.72 5.08 10.65
N LEU A 183 29.81 4.37 11.32
CA LEU A 183 28.94 3.31 10.78
C LEU A 183 27.48 3.63 11.02
N VAL A 184 26.58 3.14 10.14
CA VAL A 184 25.16 3.14 10.44
C VAL A 184 24.84 2.08 11.49
N GLN A 185 24.16 2.51 12.55
CA GLN A 185 23.78 1.64 13.66
C GLN A 185 22.28 1.76 13.96
N ALA A 186 21.60 0.61 14.09
CA ALA A 186 20.25 0.51 14.64
C ALA A 186 20.29 -0.01 16.07
N GLU A 187 19.57 0.64 17.00
CA GLU A 187 19.43 0.22 18.39
C GLU A 187 18.02 -0.37 18.60
N LEU A 188 17.97 -1.57 19.16
CA LEU A 188 16.74 -2.29 19.48
C LEU A 188 16.31 -2.02 20.93
N GLU A 189 15.05 -2.30 21.24
CA GLU A 189 14.45 -2.09 22.55
C GLU A 189 15.11 -2.90 23.69
N ASP A 190 15.67 -4.07 23.37
CA ASP A 190 16.40 -4.92 24.31
C ASP A 190 17.86 -4.48 24.54
N GLY A 191 18.31 -3.43 23.84
CA GLY A 191 19.67 -2.88 23.90
C GLY A 191 20.63 -3.50 22.90
N THR A 192 20.21 -4.46 22.09
CA THR A 192 21.00 -5.00 20.96
C THR A 192 21.30 -3.88 19.96
N ARG A 193 22.50 -3.90 19.38
CA ARG A 193 22.93 -2.98 18.34
C ARG A 193 23.26 -3.74 17.07
N VAL A 194 22.67 -3.31 15.97
CA VAL A 194 22.94 -3.85 14.64
C VAL A 194 23.64 -2.79 13.81
N THR A 195 24.86 -3.09 13.36
CA THR A 195 25.58 -2.26 12.39
C THR A 195 25.41 -2.83 10.99
N ALA A 196 25.25 -1.95 10.00
CA ALA A 196 25.07 -2.37 8.62
C ALA A 196 25.67 -1.36 7.64
N ASP A 197 26.14 -1.84 6.48
CA ASP A 197 26.59 -0.98 5.39
C ASP A 197 25.41 -0.24 4.76
N ILE A 198 24.24 -0.90 4.73
CA ILE A 198 22.99 -0.35 4.20
C ILE A 198 21.86 -0.63 5.19
N VAL A 199 21.16 0.41 5.61
CA VAL A 199 19.92 0.29 6.40
C VAL A 199 18.73 0.77 5.57
N ILE A 200 17.73 -0.08 5.41
CA ILE A 200 16.47 0.28 4.75
C ILE A 200 15.39 0.43 5.82
N ASN A 201 14.98 1.67 6.05
CA ASN A 201 13.89 1.98 6.96
C ASN A 201 12.55 1.88 6.21
N SER A 202 11.87 0.76 6.35
CA SER A 202 10.54 0.47 5.79
C SER A 202 9.48 0.26 6.89
N ALA A 203 9.65 0.93 8.04
CA ALA A 203 8.84 0.76 9.24
C ALA A 203 7.41 1.35 9.16
N GLY A 204 6.94 1.70 7.97
CA GLY A 204 5.55 2.11 7.70
C GLY A 204 5.09 3.30 8.55
N LEU A 205 4.19 3.06 9.51
CA LEU A 205 3.65 4.12 10.40
C LEU A 205 4.73 4.75 11.29
N SER A 206 5.81 4.04 11.58
CA SER A 206 6.94 4.51 12.39
C SER A 206 8.13 4.98 11.57
N ALA A 207 8.08 4.90 10.23
CA ALA A 207 9.24 5.16 9.40
C ALA A 207 9.81 6.58 9.57
N LEU A 208 8.96 7.60 9.71
CA LEU A 208 9.43 8.97 9.89
C LEU A 208 10.16 9.17 11.22
N SER A 209 9.74 8.50 12.29
CA SER A 209 10.38 8.60 13.61
C SER A 209 11.73 7.88 13.68
N LEU A 210 12.03 7.03 12.70
CA LEU A 210 13.29 6.32 12.55
C LEU A 210 14.26 6.97 11.54
N VAL A 211 13.90 8.11 10.96
CA VAL A 211 14.85 8.92 10.17
C VAL A 211 15.96 9.36 11.12
N PRO A 212 17.26 9.18 10.75
CA PRO A 212 18.37 9.53 11.62
C PRO A 212 18.32 10.98 12.08
N SER A 213 18.68 11.21 13.35
CA SER A 213 18.74 12.54 13.92
C SER A 213 19.79 13.39 13.18
N GLY A 214 19.46 14.65 12.89
CA GLY A 214 20.34 15.55 12.13
C GLY A 214 20.06 15.56 10.62
N VAL A 215 19.22 14.65 10.12
CA VAL A 215 18.74 14.71 8.73
C VAL A 215 17.60 15.71 8.62
N GLU A 216 17.85 16.84 8.00
CA GLU A 216 16.79 17.84 7.75
C GLU A 216 15.85 17.35 6.63
N HIS A 217 14.59 17.16 6.91
CA HIS A 217 13.61 16.69 5.93
C HIS A 217 12.33 17.52 5.85
N GLY A 218 11.92 18.20 6.94
CA GLY A 218 10.74 19.05 7.01
C GLY A 218 9.40 18.30 6.84
N TYR A 219 9.39 16.96 6.97
CA TYR A 219 8.18 16.15 6.93
C TYR A 219 7.58 15.98 8.32
N GLU A 220 6.25 15.87 8.35
CA GLU A 220 5.45 15.56 9.54
C GLU A 220 4.52 14.39 9.23
N ASN A 221 4.28 13.53 10.21
CA ASN A 221 3.29 12.46 10.07
C ASN A 221 1.88 13.03 9.91
N PHE A 222 1.15 12.51 8.93
CA PHE A 222 -0.26 12.79 8.73
C PHE A 222 -1.00 11.48 8.49
N PHE A 223 -1.60 10.93 9.54
CA PHE A 223 -2.26 9.65 9.45
C PHE A 223 -3.70 9.79 8.95
N LEU A 224 -4.04 9.02 7.90
CA LEU A 224 -5.41 8.89 7.40
C LEU A 224 -5.91 7.47 7.61
N LYS A 225 -6.83 7.31 8.54
CA LYS A 225 -7.54 6.05 8.76
C LYS A 225 -8.51 5.79 7.62
N GLY A 226 -8.55 4.55 7.15
CA GLY A 226 -9.50 4.06 6.18
C GLY A 226 -10.24 2.87 6.73
N SER A 227 -11.53 3.03 7.03
CA SER A 227 -12.40 2.00 7.57
C SER A 227 -13.08 1.22 6.44
N TYR A 228 -13.34 -0.04 6.69
CA TYR A 228 -14.05 -0.93 5.77
C TYR A 228 -15.28 -1.53 6.44
N PHE A 229 -16.31 -1.76 5.62
CA PHE A 229 -17.51 -2.48 5.99
C PHE A 229 -17.69 -3.69 5.06
N SER A 230 -17.89 -4.87 5.63
CA SER A 230 -18.30 -6.06 4.90
C SER A 230 -19.78 -6.02 4.58
N TYR A 231 -20.21 -6.79 3.57
CA TYR A 231 -21.61 -6.88 3.15
C TYR A 231 -22.11 -8.31 3.26
N ALA A 232 -23.13 -8.53 4.09
CA ALA A 232 -23.64 -9.87 4.45
C ALA A 232 -24.52 -10.51 3.35
N SER A 233 -24.27 -10.21 2.06
CA SER A 233 -25.00 -10.79 0.93
C SER A 233 -24.15 -10.69 -0.34
N ARG A 234 -24.58 -11.40 -1.38
CA ARG A 234 -23.99 -11.21 -2.71
C ARG A 234 -24.34 -9.84 -3.26
N VAL A 235 -23.40 -9.24 -3.99
CA VAL A 235 -23.61 -8.02 -4.77
C VAL A 235 -23.83 -8.38 -6.26
N PRO A 236 -24.53 -7.55 -7.04
CA PRO A 236 -24.78 -7.84 -8.46
C PRO A 236 -23.57 -7.59 -9.37
N PHE A 237 -22.45 -7.14 -8.81
CA PHE A 237 -21.25 -6.77 -9.54
C PHE A 237 -20.23 -7.92 -9.58
N LYS A 238 -19.60 -8.09 -10.74
CA LYS A 238 -18.50 -9.07 -10.96
C LYS A 238 -17.14 -8.40 -11.09
N THR A 239 -17.08 -7.10 -11.00
CA THR A 239 -15.91 -6.24 -11.11
C THR A 239 -15.86 -5.27 -9.94
N LEU A 240 -14.71 -4.65 -9.70
CA LEU A 240 -14.58 -3.60 -8.70
C LEU A 240 -15.30 -2.33 -9.17
N VAL A 241 -15.95 -1.60 -8.27
CA VAL A 241 -16.65 -0.35 -8.60
C VAL A 241 -16.09 0.79 -7.74
N TYR A 242 -15.52 1.77 -8.39
CA TYR A 242 -14.88 2.91 -7.75
C TYR A 242 -15.55 4.22 -8.22
N PRO A 243 -16.31 4.90 -7.37
CA PRO A 243 -16.72 6.27 -7.68
C PRO A 243 -15.49 7.18 -7.81
N LEU A 244 -15.63 8.23 -8.62
CA LEU A 244 -14.58 9.24 -8.72
C LEU A 244 -14.31 9.91 -7.36
N PRO A 245 -13.07 10.35 -7.10
CA PRO A 245 -12.76 11.12 -5.91
C PRO A 245 -13.58 12.41 -5.90
N SER A 246 -14.46 12.57 -4.92
CA SER A 246 -15.21 13.82 -4.68
C SER A 246 -14.38 14.81 -3.87
N GLN A 247 -14.79 16.10 -3.87
CA GLN A 247 -14.21 17.10 -2.95
C GLN A 247 -14.43 16.62 -1.50
N GLY A 248 -13.40 16.08 -0.87
CA GLY A 248 -13.45 15.61 0.54
C GLY A 248 -13.07 14.15 0.76
N GLY A 249 -12.71 13.38 -0.27
CA GLY A 249 -12.17 12.02 -0.12
C GLY A 249 -12.30 11.14 -1.34
N LEU A 250 -11.60 10.03 -1.31
CA LEU A 250 -11.87 8.90 -2.20
C LEU A 250 -13.27 8.37 -1.84
N GLY A 251 -14.17 8.26 -2.80
CA GLY A 251 -15.50 7.66 -2.57
C GLY A 251 -15.39 6.27 -1.93
N ILE A 252 -16.50 5.77 -1.39
CA ILE A 252 -16.56 4.41 -0.83
C ILE A 252 -16.54 3.41 -1.98
N HIS A 253 -15.44 2.69 -2.13
CA HIS A 253 -15.23 1.70 -3.19
C HIS A 253 -15.93 0.38 -2.87
N LEU A 254 -16.38 -0.35 -3.89
CA LEU A 254 -16.69 -1.77 -3.80
C LEU A 254 -15.46 -2.57 -4.20
N THR A 255 -15.02 -3.44 -3.31
CA THR A 255 -13.99 -4.46 -3.57
C THR A 255 -14.59 -5.84 -3.36
N LEU A 256 -14.24 -6.79 -4.21
CA LEU A 256 -14.58 -8.21 -4.07
C LEU A 256 -13.35 -8.95 -3.54
N ASP A 257 -13.57 -9.97 -2.73
CA ASP A 257 -12.54 -10.95 -2.39
C ASP A 257 -12.57 -12.15 -3.36
N LEU A 258 -11.60 -13.04 -3.24
CA LEU A 258 -11.47 -14.22 -4.11
C LEU A 258 -12.63 -15.23 -3.95
N ALA A 259 -13.39 -15.16 -2.88
CA ALA A 259 -14.60 -15.97 -2.65
C ALA A 259 -15.88 -15.26 -3.13
N GLY A 260 -15.79 -14.05 -3.65
CA GLY A 260 -16.91 -13.22 -4.10
C GLY A 260 -17.59 -12.46 -2.97
N GLY A 261 -17.01 -12.43 -1.78
CA GLY A 261 -17.45 -11.55 -0.68
C GLY A 261 -17.22 -10.08 -1.02
N ALA A 262 -18.17 -9.23 -0.65
CA ALA A 262 -18.11 -7.80 -0.94
C ALA A 262 -17.69 -6.99 0.30
N ARG A 263 -16.83 -6.00 0.06
CA ARG A 263 -16.36 -5.05 1.06
C ARG A 263 -16.41 -3.64 0.48
N PHE A 264 -16.87 -2.71 1.31
CA PHE A 264 -16.99 -1.30 0.97
C PHE A 264 -15.99 -0.47 1.76
N GLY A 265 -15.31 0.44 1.09
CA GLY A 265 -14.27 1.28 1.68
C GLY A 265 -12.99 1.32 0.83
N PRO A 266 -11.95 1.96 1.34
CA PRO A 266 -11.94 2.64 2.63
C PRO A 266 -12.53 4.06 2.55
N ASP A 267 -13.00 4.58 3.68
CA ASP A 267 -13.16 6.02 3.85
C ASP A 267 -11.81 6.71 4.11
N ALA A 268 -11.86 8.00 4.47
CA ALA A 268 -10.67 8.76 4.83
C ALA A 268 -10.98 9.69 6.02
N SER A 269 -10.36 9.40 7.15
CA SER A 269 -10.51 10.19 8.38
C SER A 269 -9.13 10.51 8.96
N ALA A 270 -8.83 11.82 9.15
CA ALA A 270 -7.59 12.22 9.81
C ALA A 270 -7.61 11.82 11.29
N ILE A 271 -6.50 11.27 11.75
CA ILE A 271 -6.33 10.83 13.14
C ILE A 271 -4.99 11.31 13.69
N SER A 272 -4.97 11.59 15.01
CA SER A 272 -3.75 11.98 15.73
C SER A 272 -3.11 10.81 16.49
N THR A 273 -3.90 9.78 16.81
CA THR A 273 -3.46 8.56 17.49
C THR A 273 -3.78 7.35 16.65
N LEU A 274 -2.91 6.34 16.68
CA LEU A 274 -3.11 5.12 15.90
C LEU A 274 -4.24 4.29 16.51
N ASP A 275 -5.41 4.32 15.86
CA ASP A 275 -6.61 3.58 16.24
C ASP A 275 -7.18 2.83 15.04
N PHE A 276 -7.25 1.51 15.13
CA PHE A 276 -7.74 0.60 14.08
C PHE A 276 -9.20 0.17 14.28
N ALA A 277 -9.90 0.67 15.32
CA ALA A 277 -11.28 0.31 15.56
C ALA A 277 -12.20 0.89 14.47
N VAL A 278 -13.16 0.11 13.97
CA VAL A 278 -14.20 0.57 13.05
C VAL A 278 -15.48 0.81 13.86
N ARG A 279 -16.06 1.99 13.72
CA ARG A 279 -17.25 2.37 14.48
C ARG A 279 -18.52 1.97 13.74
N PRO A 280 -19.43 1.20 14.36
CA PRO A 280 -20.72 0.84 13.75
C PRO A 280 -21.55 2.07 13.30
N GLU A 281 -21.40 3.19 14.02
CA GLU A 281 -22.11 4.45 13.77
C GLU A 281 -21.76 5.09 12.41
N ASP A 282 -20.65 4.68 11.79
CA ASP A 282 -20.26 5.14 10.47
C ASP A 282 -21.05 4.41 9.34
N GLY A 283 -21.76 3.33 9.65
CA GLY A 283 -22.53 2.54 8.68
C GLY A 283 -23.52 3.35 7.81
N PRO A 284 -24.34 4.27 8.38
CA PRO A 284 -25.22 5.13 7.59
C PRO A 284 -24.49 6.01 6.58
N LYS A 285 -23.30 6.55 6.92
CA LYS A 285 -22.44 7.33 6.03
C LYS A 285 -21.98 6.47 4.84
N PHE A 286 -21.54 5.23 5.11
CA PHE A 286 -21.17 4.27 4.08
C PHE A 286 -22.36 3.95 3.17
N GLY A 287 -23.51 3.64 3.77
CA GLY A 287 -24.75 3.36 3.03
C GLY A 287 -25.16 4.50 2.10
N ALA A 288 -25.09 5.74 2.55
CA ALA A 288 -25.40 6.91 1.74
C ALA A 288 -24.45 7.06 0.53
N ALA A 289 -23.15 6.84 0.73
CA ALA A 289 -22.15 6.90 -0.34
C ALA A 289 -22.32 5.74 -1.35
N ILE A 290 -22.59 4.53 -0.88
CA ILE A 290 -22.80 3.35 -1.74
C ILE A 290 -24.05 3.55 -2.61
N LYS A 291 -25.13 4.06 -2.05
CA LYS A 291 -26.40 4.30 -2.78
C LYS A 291 -26.28 5.29 -3.94
N GLN A 292 -25.23 6.10 -3.99
CA GLN A 292 -24.98 6.98 -5.13
C GLN A 292 -24.72 6.20 -6.43
N TYR A 293 -24.07 5.05 -6.33
CA TYR A 293 -23.79 4.21 -7.50
C TYR A 293 -24.53 2.86 -7.47
N TRP A 294 -25.04 2.43 -6.32
CA TRP A 294 -25.88 1.24 -6.15
C TRP A 294 -27.10 1.55 -5.29
N PRO A 295 -28.18 2.11 -5.88
CA PRO A 295 -29.39 2.55 -5.15
C PRO A 295 -30.07 1.43 -4.35
N GLU A 296 -30.06 0.19 -4.87
CA GLU A 296 -30.67 -1.00 -4.25
C GLU A 296 -29.87 -1.59 -3.08
N CYS A 297 -28.78 -0.95 -2.67
CA CYS A 297 -27.97 -1.41 -1.54
C CYS A 297 -28.82 -1.43 -0.24
N ASP A 298 -28.96 -2.60 0.36
CA ASP A 298 -29.54 -2.75 1.69
C ASP A 298 -28.51 -2.42 2.77
N VAL A 299 -28.58 -1.22 3.32
CA VAL A 299 -27.61 -0.71 4.31
C VAL A 299 -27.59 -1.52 5.61
N ASN A 300 -28.65 -2.29 5.92
CA ASN A 300 -28.69 -3.15 7.11
C ASN A 300 -27.79 -4.39 6.99
N LYS A 301 -27.29 -4.67 5.80
CA LYS A 301 -26.34 -5.75 5.54
C LYS A 301 -24.87 -5.31 5.66
N LEU A 302 -24.63 -4.03 5.92
CA LEU A 302 -23.30 -3.51 6.21
C LEU A 302 -22.90 -3.80 7.67
N SER A 303 -21.72 -4.36 7.85
CA SER A 303 -21.14 -4.62 9.17
C SER A 303 -19.72 -4.08 9.24
N PRO A 304 -19.31 -3.45 10.36
CA PRO A 304 -17.91 -3.04 10.55
C PRO A 304 -16.97 -4.22 10.30
N ASP A 305 -15.86 -3.97 9.59
CA ASP A 305 -14.85 -4.99 9.31
C ASP A 305 -13.52 -4.55 9.94
N TYR A 306 -12.57 -4.07 9.19
CA TYR A 306 -11.29 -3.59 9.69
C TYR A 306 -10.98 -2.16 9.20
N ALA A 307 -9.94 -1.56 9.76
CA ALA A 307 -9.37 -0.32 9.27
C ALA A 307 -7.87 -0.47 9.01
N GLY A 308 -7.38 0.24 8.00
CA GLY A 308 -5.96 0.51 7.78
C GLY A 308 -5.64 1.98 8.06
N ILE A 309 -4.36 2.30 8.27
CA ILE A 309 -3.91 3.68 8.50
C ILE A 309 -2.86 4.01 7.45
N ARG A 310 -3.14 5.01 6.61
CA ARG A 310 -2.20 5.48 5.58
C ARG A 310 -1.15 6.37 6.24
N PRO A 311 0.15 6.05 6.13
CA PRO A 311 1.25 6.87 6.64
C PRO A 311 1.54 8.05 5.71
N LYS A 312 0.56 8.94 5.53
CA LYS A 312 0.73 10.17 4.75
C LYS A 312 1.72 11.11 5.45
N LEU A 313 2.29 11.99 4.67
CA LEU A 313 3.21 13.03 5.13
C LEU A 313 2.60 14.41 4.87
N ARG A 314 3.00 15.37 5.69
CA ARG A 314 2.88 16.81 5.40
C ARG A 314 4.25 17.42 5.28
N ARG A 315 4.36 18.44 4.43
CA ARG A 315 5.53 19.30 4.34
C ARG A 315 5.03 20.74 4.10
N THR A 316 5.47 21.68 4.93
CA THR A 316 5.02 23.10 4.88
C THR A 316 3.49 23.23 4.84
N GLY A 317 2.78 22.42 5.65
CA GLY A 317 1.31 22.42 5.77
C GLY A 317 0.55 21.67 4.67
N SER A 318 1.19 21.30 3.55
CA SER A 318 0.57 20.58 2.44
C SER A 318 0.78 19.06 2.54
N ILE A 319 -0.21 18.27 2.11
CA ILE A 319 -0.09 16.82 2.03
C ILE A 319 0.86 16.47 0.90
N VAL A 320 1.85 15.61 1.21
CA VAL A 320 2.73 14.97 0.24
C VAL A 320 2.04 13.70 -0.23
N ASP A 321 1.63 13.65 -1.48
CA ASP A 321 0.85 12.53 -2.01
C ASP A 321 1.71 11.48 -2.74
N ASP A 322 2.99 11.69 -2.91
CA ASP A 322 3.91 10.73 -3.53
C ASP A 322 4.70 9.91 -2.49
N PHE A 323 5.36 8.84 -2.94
CA PHE A 323 6.37 8.14 -2.15
C PHE A 323 7.62 9.00 -1.97
N VAL A 324 8.25 8.89 -0.82
CA VAL A 324 9.48 9.62 -0.52
C VAL A 324 10.59 8.61 -0.18
N PHE A 325 11.69 8.68 -0.92
CA PHE A 325 12.92 7.93 -0.67
C PHE A 325 13.95 8.92 -0.14
N LEU A 326 14.15 8.92 1.18
CA LEU A 326 15.07 9.84 1.84
C LEU A 326 16.37 9.11 2.16
N GLN A 327 17.49 9.62 1.63
CA GLN A 327 18.82 9.06 1.87
C GLN A 327 19.60 9.88 2.90
N SER A 328 20.37 9.18 3.71
CA SER A 328 21.41 9.76 4.58
C SER A 328 22.62 8.82 4.65
N HIS A 329 23.78 9.37 4.99
CA HIS A 329 25.06 8.66 4.97
C HIS A 329 25.80 8.87 6.29
N ALA A 330 26.54 7.85 6.73
CA ALA A 330 27.59 8.00 7.73
C ALA A 330 28.93 8.33 7.06
N SER A 331 29.96 8.64 7.85
CA SER A 331 31.24 9.11 7.33
C SER A 331 32.05 8.03 6.60
N ASP A 332 31.80 6.75 6.89
CA ASP A 332 32.42 5.59 6.21
C ASP A 332 31.80 5.25 4.85
N GLY A 333 30.72 5.97 4.46
CA GLY A 333 29.96 5.71 3.24
C GLY A 333 28.79 4.76 3.40
N SER A 334 28.59 4.16 4.58
CA SER A 334 27.36 3.41 4.88
C SER A 334 26.14 4.33 4.83
N LYS A 335 24.96 3.79 4.48
CA LYS A 335 23.81 4.62 4.17
C LYS A 335 22.50 4.12 4.78
N VAL A 336 21.58 5.06 4.98
CA VAL A 336 20.19 4.79 5.32
C VAL A 336 19.28 5.26 4.18
N ILE A 337 18.37 4.40 3.74
CA ILE A 337 17.30 4.76 2.82
C ILE A 337 15.98 4.62 3.57
N SER A 338 15.34 5.74 3.89
CA SER A 338 14.03 5.77 4.56
C SER A 338 12.91 5.86 3.54
N LEU A 339 12.02 4.86 3.57
CA LEU A 339 10.86 4.73 2.70
C LEU A 339 9.65 5.34 3.40
N LEU A 340 9.33 6.60 3.07
CA LEU A 340 8.30 7.37 3.75
C LEU A 340 7.06 7.52 2.87
N GLY A 341 5.89 7.63 3.48
CA GLY A 341 4.63 7.81 2.75
C GLY A 341 4.18 6.56 1.98
N MET A 342 4.62 5.37 2.37
CA MET A 342 4.32 4.10 1.69
C MET A 342 2.89 3.63 1.95
N ASP A 343 1.90 4.40 1.47
CA ASP A 343 0.48 4.03 1.46
C ASP A 343 0.07 3.37 0.12
N SER A 344 -1.22 3.42 -0.26
CA SER A 344 -1.63 2.94 -1.59
C SER A 344 -0.96 3.77 -2.71
N PRO A 345 -0.37 3.11 -3.71
CA PRO A 345 -0.44 1.70 -4.11
C PRO A 345 0.71 0.80 -3.61
N GLY A 346 1.22 1.00 -2.40
CA GLY A 346 2.41 0.32 -1.89
C GLY A 346 2.41 -1.21 -2.02
N LEU A 347 1.26 -1.88 -1.83
CA LEU A 347 1.13 -3.32 -2.05
C LEU A 347 1.41 -3.70 -3.52
N THR A 348 0.75 -3.04 -4.46
CA THR A 348 0.97 -3.27 -5.90
C THR A 348 2.41 -2.97 -6.31
N SER A 349 3.00 -1.93 -5.71
CA SER A 349 4.33 -1.42 -6.05
C SER A 349 5.47 -2.13 -5.33
N CYS A 350 5.22 -3.02 -4.36
CA CYS A 350 6.24 -3.50 -3.42
C CYS A 350 7.46 -4.13 -4.11
N LEU A 351 7.27 -4.90 -5.17
CA LEU A 351 8.36 -5.49 -5.94
C LEU A 351 9.14 -4.45 -6.76
N ALA A 352 8.45 -3.47 -7.35
CA ALA A 352 9.11 -2.37 -8.07
C ALA A 352 9.83 -1.40 -7.12
N ILE A 353 9.31 -1.20 -5.91
CA ILE A 353 10.01 -0.45 -4.85
C ILE A 353 11.31 -1.17 -4.49
N ALA A 354 11.30 -2.50 -4.41
CA ALA A 354 12.50 -3.28 -4.13
C ALA A 354 13.57 -3.12 -5.23
N GLU A 355 13.18 -3.19 -6.51
CA GLU A 355 14.07 -2.87 -7.65
C GLU A 355 14.67 -1.45 -7.50
N GLN A 356 13.81 -0.44 -7.26
CA GLN A 356 14.24 0.96 -7.14
C GLN A 356 15.20 1.18 -5.96
N VAL A 357 14.94 0.55 -4.80
CA VAL A 357 15.82 0.65 -3.63
C VAL A 357 17.17 0.01 -3.90
N PHE A 358 17.19 -1.14 -4.57
CA PHE A 358 18.44 -1.80 -4.94
C PHE A 358 19.28 -0.95 -5.91
N GLU A 359 18.66 -0.29 -6.89
CA GLU A 359 19.34 0.64 -7.80
C GLU A 359 19.94 1.87 -7.10
N MET A 360 19.46 2.21 -5.89
CA MET A 360 19.97 3.34 -5.09
C MET A 360 21.18 2.95 -4.22
N THR A 361 21.57 1.68 -4.18
CA THR A 361 22.66 1.18 -3.32
C THR A 361 23.92 0.85 -4.08
#